data_1e88f158454323fa6d485855ef7112eb
#
_entry.id   1e88f158454323fa6d485855ef7112eb
#
_cell.length_a   1.000
_cell.length_b   1.000
_cell.length_c   1.000
_cell.angle_alpha   90.00
_cell.angle_beta   90.00
_cell.angle_gamma   90.00
#
_symmetry.space_group_name_H-M   'P 1'
#
loop_
_entity.id
_entity.type
_entity.pdbx_description
1 polymer ?
#
loop_
_entity_poly.entity_id
_entity_poly.type
_entity_poly.pdbx_seq_one_letter_code
_entity_poly.pdbx_strand_id
1 'polypeptide(L)'
;MLTGLLVLLTCIIWIIIGTSYFKIHPFLVLLSASILLAIFIGIPINQIGPILGKGFGKTFESIGLLIIFGTIIGVILEKSNGTHTIALKILKLLFVLPAPFIVSLIGYIVSIPVFCDSAFIILNSLNKSISNQTKTPIVSLTVALSTGLFAPHVLIPPTPGPLAAAANLELEILFLLIIFGGVIGLILVLVGAIFSYYLSKKYTYRTNKVNFENNLENNPPFLPSIIPIIIPIIFMSFGTIGGDMTSELIQFISQPSIALLFGMISSFYLLKYIKNNSFF
;
A
#
# COMPACT_ATOMS: atom_id res chain seq x y z
N MET A 1 0.48 -22.61 29.10
CA MET A 1 0.24 -21.24 28.60
C MET A 1 1.49 -20.36 28.66
N LEU A 2 2.16 -20.22 29.81
CA LEU A 2 3.33 -19.34 29.95
C LEU A 2 4.52 -19.72 29.04
N THR A 3 4.80 -21.01 28.88
CA THR A 3 5.86 -21.51 27.98
C THR A 3 5.59 -21.17 26.51
N GLY A 4 4.34 -21.30 26.03
CA GLY A 4 4.00 -20.91 24.66
C GLY A 4 4.15 -19.41 24.39
N LEU A 5 3.79 -18.57 25.38
CA LEU A 5 4.00 -17.12 25.29
C LEU A 5 5.48 -16.75 25.24
N LEU A 6 6.32 -17.40 26.05
CA LEU A 6 7.78 -17.18 26.06
C LEU A 6 8.41 -17.59 24.72
N VAL A 7 8.00 -18.71 24.14
CA VAL A 7 8.48 -19.16 22.82
C VAL A 7 8.07 -18.17 21.74
N LEU A 8 6.83 -17.70 21.76
CA LEU A 8 6.35 -16.69 20.81
C LEU A 8 7.16 -15.38 20.92
N LEU A 9 7.40 -14.90 22.15
CA LEU A 9 8.23 -13.70 22.38
C LEU A 9 9.66 -13.89 21.87
N THR A 10 10.25 -15.08 22.08
CA THR A 10 11.59 -15.39 21.57
C THR A 10 11.63 -15.35 20.04
N CYS A 11 10.60 -15.88 19.36
CA CYS A 11 10.51 -15.81 17.91
C CYS A 11 10.33 -14.37 17.40
N ILE A 12 9.55 -13.54 18.08
CA ILE A 12 9.39 -12.11 17.73
C ILE A 12 10.74 -11.38 17.88
N ILE A 13 11.45 -11.60 18.99
CA ILE A 13 12.78 -11.02 19.21
C ILE A 13 13.75 -11.47 18.12
N TRP A 14 13.73 -12.75 17.74
CA TRP A 14 14.53 -13.27 16.63
C TRP A 14 14.22 -12.57 15.31
N ILE A 15 12.93 -12.36 15.00
CA ILE A 15 12.51 -11.64 13.77
C ILE A 15 13.07 -10.22 13.76
N ILE A 16 12.96 -9.49 14.88
CA ILE A 16 13.47 -8.11 14.99
C ILE A 16 14.98 -8.07 14.84
N ILE A 17 15.72 -8.93 15.56
CA ILE A 17 17.18 -8.95 15.52
C ILE A 17 17.67 -9.44 14.15
N GLY A 18 17.07 -10.49 13.60
CA GLY A 18 17.45 -11.05 12.31
C GLY A 18 17.30 -10.06 11.16
N THR A 19 16.20 -9.31 11.13
CA THR A 19 15.95 -8.32 10.08
C THR A 19 16.70 -7.01 10.31
N SER A 20 16.72 -6.47 11.54
CA SER A 20 17.25 -5.13 11.82
C SER A 20 18.75 -5.13 12.07
N TYR A 21 19.28 -6.10 12.83
CA TYR A 21 20.69 -6.15 13.20
C TYR A 21 21.52 -6.98 12.21
N PHE A 22 21.10 -8.24 11.96
CA PHE A 22 21.82 -9.12 11.03
C PHE A 22 21.54 -8.81 9.56
N LYS A 23 20.51 -7.97 9.25
CA LYS A 23 20.10 -7.61 7.88
C LYS A 23 19.83 -8.83 6.99
N ILE A 24 19.42 -9.95 7.58
CA ILE A 24 19.01 -11.14 6.85
C ILE A 24 17.69 -10.85 6.15
N HIS A 25 17.51 -11.43 4.96
CA HIS A 25 16.28 -11.25 4.19
C HIS A 25 15.04 -11.66 5.02
N PRO A 26 14.00 -10.82 5.13
CA PRO A 26 12.85 -11.07 6.02
C PRO A 26 12.19 -12.44 5.82
N PHE A 27 12.10 -12.93 4.59
CA PHE A 27 11.57 -14.25 4.27
C PHE A 27 12.33 -15.38 5.00
N LEU A 28 13.67 -15.32 5.01
CA LEU A 28 14.50 -16.34 5.66
C LEU A 28 14.38 -16.27 7.18
N VAL A 29 14.27 -15.05 7.72
CA VAL A 29 14.09 -14.86 9.17
C VAL A 29 12.72 -15.37 9.61
N LEU A 30 11.66 -15.07 8.88
CA LEU A 30 10.31 -15.58 9.18
C LEU A 30 10.24 -17.11 9.05
N LEU A 31 10.85 -17.69 8.00
CA LEU A 31 10.92 -19.12 7.82
C LEU A 31 11.67 -19.81 8.98
N SER A 32 12.84 -19.29 9.37
CA SER A 32 13.60 -19.82 10.49
C SER A 32 12.85 -19.67 11.82
N ALA A 33 12.17 -18.54 12.06
CA ALA A 33 11.32 -18.33 13.22
C ALA A 33 10.18 -19.35 13.29
N SER A 34 9.55 -19.65 12.15
CA SER A 34 8.48 -20.64 12.07
C SER A 34 8.99 -22.05 12.38
N ILE A 35 10.18 -22.42 11.90
CA ILE A 35 10.82 -23.70 12.20
C ILE A 35 11.18 -23.78 13.70
N LEU A 36 11.78 -22.74 14.26
CA LEU A 36 12.11 -22.67 15.70
C LEU A 36 10.84 -22.82 16.55
N LEU A 37 9.78 -22.08 16.20
CA LEU A 37 8.50 -22.18 16.88
C LEU A 37 7.98 -23.62 16.87
N ALA A 38 7.98 -24.29 15.70
CA ALA A 38 7.51 -25.65 15.53
C ALA A 38 8.29 -26.65 16.42
N ILE A 39 9.63 -26.50 16.48
CA ILE A 39 10.49 -27.33 17.32
C ILE A 39 10.19 -27.11 18.81
N PHE A 40 10.07 -25.86 19.26
CA PHE A 40 9.82 -25.53 20.67
C PHE A 40 8.43 -25.96 21.16
N ILE A 41 7.44 -26.03 20.26
CA ILE A 41 6.09 -26.53 20.58
C ILE A 41 6.05 -28.06 20.56
N GLY A 42 7.12 -28.74 20.10
CA GLY A 42 7.23 -30.19 20.11
C GLY A 42 6.65 -30.86 18.85
N ILE A 43 6.57 -30.14 17.74
CA ILE A 43 6.17 -30.74 16.46
C ILE A 43 7.27 -31.67 15.96
N PRO A 44 6.94 -32.94 15.59
CA PRO A 44 7.94 -33.87 15.03
C PRO A 44 8.63 -33.26 13.80
N ILE A 45 9.96 -33.41 13.73
CA ILE A 45 10.79 -32.77 12.66
C ILE A 45 10.31 -33.16 11.26
N ASN A 46 9.88 -34.40 11.07
CA ASN A 46 9.36 -34.90 9.78
C ASN A 46 8.03 -34.25 9.36
N GLN A 47 7.30 -33.61 10.27
CA GLN A 47 6.03 -32.93 10.00
C GLN A 47 6.21 -31.43 9.80
N ILE A 48 7.35 -30.83 10.17
CA ILE A 48 7.58 -29.38 10.08
C ILE A 48 7.48 -28.91 8.62
N GLY A 49 8.16 -29.59 7.68
CA GLY A 49 8.11 -29.25 6.26
C GLY A 49 6.67 -29.31 5.67
N PRO A 50 5.94 -30.41 5.83
CA PRO A 50 4.53 -30.50 5.42
C PRO A 50 3.63 -29.42 6.02
N ILE A 51 3.79 -29.08 7.30
CA ILE A 51 2.99 -28.04 7.97
C ILE A 51 3.29 -26.66 7.38
N LEU A 52 4.57 -26.34 7.17
CA LEU A 52 4.97 -25.06 6.54
C LEU A 52 4.43 -24.96 5.11
N GLY A 53 4.55 -26.06 4.32
CA GLY A 53 4.01 -26.09 2.96
C GLY A 53 2.50 -25.91 2.91
N LYS A 54 1.78 -26.57 3.82
CA LYS A 54 0.31 -26.42 3.94
C LYS A 54 -0.08 -24.99 4.37
N GLY A 55 0.63 -24.40 5.32
CA GLY A 55 0.41 -23.03 5.76
C GLY A 55 0.63 -22.02 4.62
N PHE A 56 1.72 -22.18 3.86
CA PHE A 56 1.99 -21.36 2.69
C PHE A 56 0.90 -21.51 1.62
N GLY A 57 0.51 -22.76 1.32
CA GLY A 57 -0.56 -23.06 0.35
C GLY A 57 -1.89 -22.40 0.74
N LYS A 58 -2.30 -22.51 2.01
CA LYS A 58 -3.53 -21.90 2.53
C LYS A 58 -3.48 -20.37 2.42
N THR A 59 -2.35 -19.76 2.73
CA THR A 59 -2.18 -18.31 2.58
C THR A 59 -2.25 -17.88 1.11
N PHE A 60 -1.59 -18.64 0.22
CA PHE A 60 -1.64 -18.36 -1.21
C PHE A 60 -3.05 -18.51 -1.79
N GLU A 61 -3.79 -19.54 -1.38
CA GLU A 61 -5.19 -19.76 -1.76
C GLU A 61 -6.08 -18.58 -1.37
N SER A 62 -5.92 -18.06 -0.15
CA SER A 62 -6.81 -17.00 0.37
C SER A 62 -6.48 -15.61 -0.17
N ILE A 63 -5.20 -15.26 -0.34
CA ILE A 63 -4.79 -13.87 -0.67
C ILE A 63 -3.78 -13.76 -1.82
N GLY A 64 -3.26 -14.87 -2.33
CA GLY A 64 -2.17 -14.85 -3.33
C GLY A 64 -2.54 -14.08 -4.59
N LEU A 65 -3.70 -14.35 -5.20
CA LEU A 65 -4.17 -13.64 -6.39
C LEU A 65 -4.41 -12.15 -6.13
N LEU A 66 -4.93 -11.81 -4.94
CA LEU A 66 -5.17 -10.41 -4.57
C LEU A 66 -3.86 -9.61 -4.53
N ILE A 67 -2.82 -10.21 -3.93
CA ILE A 67 -1.47 -9.60 -3.86
C ILE A 67 -0.88 -9.47 -5.27
N ILE A 68 -0.97 -10.51 -6.10
CA ILE A 68 -0.42 -10.48 -7.47
C ILE A 68 -1.08 -9.37 -8.29
N PHE A 69 -2.41 -9.33 -8.35
CA PHE A 69 -3.11 -8.34 -9.15
C PHE A 69 -2.90 -6.91 -8.63
N GLY A 70 -2.98 -6.72 -7.31
CA GLY A 70 -2.69 -5.43 -6.67
C GLY A 70 -1.27 -4.95 -6.95
N THR A 71 -0.28 -5.83 -6.87
CA THR A 71 1.13 -5.51 -7.17
C THR A 71 1.31 -5.11 -8.64
N ILE A 72 0.69 -5.84 -9.58
CA ILE A 72 0.77 -5.51 -11.02
C ILE A 72 0.17 -4.12 -11.28
N ILE A 73 -1.01 -3.82 -10.71
CA ILE A 73 -1.62 -2.48 -10.82
C ILE A 73 -0.65 -1.42 -10.29
N GLY A 74 -0.08 -1.64 -9.10
CA GLY A 74 0.87 -0.71 -8.48
C GLY A 74 2.10 -0.46 -9.35
N VAL A 75 2.76 -1.51 -9.83
CA VAL A 75 3.96 -1.42 -10.68
C VAL A 75 3.66 -0.71 -12.01
N ILE A 76 2.52 -0.99 -12.64
CA ILE A 76 2.14 -0.32 -13.90
C ILE A 76 1.89 1.17 -13.66
N LEU A 77 1.16 1.53 -12.61
CA LEU A 77 0.93 2.94 -12.24
C LEU A 77 2.23 3.67 -11.93
N GLU A 78 3.15 3.02 -11.25
CA GLU A 78 4.47 3.56 -10.93
C GLU A 78 5.29 3.80 -12.21
N LYS A 79 5.51 2.76 -13.01
CA LYS A 79 6.37 2.82 -14.21
C LYS A 79 5.79 3.69 -15.34
N SER A 80 4.46 3.84 -15.41
CA SER A 80 3.80 4.71 -16.39
C SER A 80 3.73 6.18 -15.97
N ASN A 81 4.24 6.59 -14.81
CA ASN A 81 4.00 7.90 -14.18
C ASN A 81 2.52 8.19 -13.85
N GLY A 82 1.65 7.18 -13.81
CA GLY A 82 0.24 7.33 -13.44
C GLY A 82 0.07 7.89 -12.02
N THR A 83 0.89 7.41 -11.07
CA THR A 83 0.94 7.93 -9.69
C THR A 83 1.27 9.43 -9.64
N HIS A 84 2.23 9.88 -10.45
CA HIS A 84 2.60 11.29 -10.55
C HIS A 84 1.46 12.15 -11.12
N THR A 85 0.76 11.65 -12.15
CA THR A 85 -0.41 12.31 -12.72
C THR A 85 -1.55 12.47 -11.70
N ILE A 86 -1.84 11.43 -10.92
CA ILE A 86 -2.83 11.47 -9.83
C ILE A 86 -2.43 12.55 -8.81
N ALA A 87 -1.18 12.53 -8.36
CA ALA A 87 -0.67 13.49 -7.39
C ALA A 87 -0.75 14.95 -7.87
N LEU A 88 -0.38 15.22 -9.12
CA LEU A 88 -0.52 16.56 -9.72
C LEU A 88 -1.96 17.04 -9.81
N LYS A 89 -2.90 16.13 -10.11
CA LYS A 89 -4.33 16.48 -10.19
C LYS A 89 -4.88 16.82 -8.81
N ILE A 90 -4.52 16.05 -7.79
CA ILE A 90 -4.91 16.32 -6.39
C ILE A 90 -4.34 17.66 -5.94
N LEU A 91 -3.06 17.94 -6.23
CA LEU A 91 -2.42 19.20 -5.91
C LEU A 91 -3.18 20.38 -6.51
N LYS A 92 -3.59 20.29 -7.78
CA LYS A 92 -4.36 21.35 -8.45
C LYS A 92 -5.76 21.54 -7.87
N LEU A 93 -6.42 20.44 -7.46
CA LEU A 93 -7.78 20.49 -6.88
C LEU A 93 -7.80 21.11 -5.48
N LEU A 94 -6.76 20.86 -4.70
CA LEU A 94 -6.71 21.21 -3.26
C LEU A 94 -5.75 22.37 -2.96
N PHE A 95 -5.42 23.16 -3.96
CA PHE A 95 -4.45 24.27 -3.86
C PHE A 95 -4.75 25.28 -2.73
N VAL A 96 -5.99 25.34 -2.25
CA VAL A 96 -6.42 26.24 -1.16
C VAL A 96 -5.94 25.75 0.22
N LEU A 97 -5.63 24.47 0.38
CA LEU A 97 -5.19 23.90 1.65
C LEU A 97 -3.70 24.15 1.91
N PRO A 98 -3.27 24.21 3.19
CA PRO A 98 -1.85 24.23 3.50
C PRO A 98 -1.10 23.02 2.92
N ALA A 99 0.13 23.23 2.41
CA ALA A 99 0.90 22.20 1.72
C ALA A 99 1.02 20.84 2.46
N PRO A 100 1.19 20.79 3.80
CA PRO A 100 1.22 19.53 4.53
C PRO A 100 -0.05 18.69 4.36
N PHE A 101 -1.23 19.31 4.36
CA PHE A 101 -2.51 18.61 4.17
C PHE A 101 -2.64 18.06 2.76
N ILE A 102 -2.25 18.83 1.76
CA ILE A 102 -2.26 18.40 0.35
C ILE A 102 -1.35 17.19 0.16
N VAL A 103 -0.12 17.27 0.67
CA VAL A 103 0.88 16.22 0.52
C VAL A 103 0.46 14.93 1.26
N SER A 104 -0.11 15.06 2.46
CA SER A 104 -0.65 13.91 3.19
C SER A 104 -1.79 13.23 2.43
N LEU A 105 -2.70 14.01 1.81
CA LEU A 105 -3.82 13.45 1.04
C LEU A 105 -3.36 12.84 -0.29
N ILE A 106 -2.35 13.43 -0.95
CA ILE A 106 -1.69 12.81 -2.10
C ILE A 106 -1.14 11.44 -1.71
N GLY A 107 -0.39 11.36 -0.59
CA GLY A 107 0.13 10.10 -0.06
C GLY A 107 -0.98 9.09 0.19
N TYR A 108 -2.06 9.51 0.83
CA TYR A 108 -3.22 8.66 1.14
C TYR A 108 -3.81 7.99 -0.11
N ILE A 109 -4.09 8.77 -1.15
CA ILE A 109 -4.74 8.25 -2.37
C ILE A 109 -3.77 7.38 -3.18
N VAL A 110 -2.52 7.82 -3.30
CA VAL A 110 -1.50 7.10 -4.10
C VAL A 110 -1.10 5.77 -3.45
N SER A 111 -1.07 5.69 -2.13
CA SER A 111 -0.66 4.48 -1.41
C SER A 111 -1.67 3.33 -1.46
N ILE A 112 -2.92 3.58 -1.86
CA ILE A 112 -3.91 2.50 -1.96
C ILE A 112 -3.44 1.40 -2.94
N PRO A 113 -3.05 1.71 -4.20
CA PRO A 113 -2.58 0.69 -5.14
C PRO A 113 -1.06 0.51 -5.17
N VAL A 114 -0.28 1.43 -4.61
CA VAL A 114 1.18 1.47 -4.75
C VAL A 114 1.87 1.25 -3.42
N PHE A 115 2.96 0.48 -3.41
CA PHE A 115 3.75 0.29 -2.20
C PHE A 115 4.32 1.62 -1.71
N CYS A 116 4.24 1.85 -0.40
CA CYS A 116 4.63 3.12 0.21
C CYS A 116 6.09 3.50 -0.09
N ASP A 117 7.01 2.55 -0.15
CA ASP A 117 8.44 2.79 -0.41
C ASP A 117 8.66 3.33 -1.82
N SER A 118 8.09 2.66 -2.84
CA SER A 118 8.16 3.08 -4.23
C SER A 118 7.48 4.44 -4.44
N ALA A 119 6.27 4.60 -3.89
CA ALA A 119 5.54 5.86 -3.98
C ALA A 119 6.30 7.02 -3.32
N PHE A 120 6.99 6.78 -2.19
CA PHE A 120 7.81 7.79 -1.53
C PHE A 120 8.95 8.27 -2.42
N ILE A 121 9.66 7.34 -3.07
CA ILE A 121 10.79 7.68 -3.98
C ILE A 121 10.28 8.53 -5.16
N ILE A 122 9.19 8.11 -5.80
CA ILE A 122 8.61 8.80 -6.96
C ILE A 122 8.12 10.20 -6.57
N LEU A 123 7.37 10.29 -5.48
CA LEU A 123 6.76 11.56 -5.05
C LEU A 123 7.73 12.50 -4.33
N ASN A 124 8.96 12.05 -4.01
CA ASN A 124 9.93 12.89 -3.33
C ASN A 124 10.36 14.10 -4.19
N SER A 125 10.45 13.94 -5.51
CA SER A 125 10.73 15.06 -6.44
C SER A 125 9.59 16.09 -6.43
N LEU A 126 8.34 15.62 -6.48
CA LEU A 126 7.15 16.46 -6.36
C LEU A 126 7.12 17.15 -4.99
N ASN A 127 7.43 16.43 -3.92
CA ASN A 127 7.48 16.97 -2.56
C ASN A 127 8.48 18.13 -2.43
N LYS A 128 9.68 18.00 -3.02
CA LYS A 128 10.67 19.07 -3.10
C LYS A 128 10.17 20.27 -3.91
N SER A 129 9.46 20.02 -5.01
CA SER A 129 8.85 21.06 -5.83
C SER A 129 7.80 21.85 -5.05
N ILE A 130 6.89 21.16 -4.35
CA ILE A 130 5.88 21.78 -3.49
C ILE A 130 6.56 22.61 -2.38
N SER A 131 7.62 22.08 -1.76
CA SER A 131 8.41 22.80 -0.76
C SER A 131 8.91 24.14 -1.28
N ASN A 132 9.46 24.17 -2.49
CA ASN A 132 9.99 25.40 -3.09
C ASN A 132 8.88 26.38 -3.47
N GLN A 133 7.75 25.90 -4.01
CA GLN A 133 6.63 26.74 -4.42
C GLN A 133 5.89 27.36 -3.21
N THR A 134 5.69 26.58 -2.16
CA THR A 134 4.93 27.00 -0.97
C THR A 134 5.80 27.59 0.13
N LYS A 135 7.13 27.58 -0.05
CA LYS A 135 8.13 27.94 0.98
C LYS A 135 7.94 27.17 2.30
N THR A 136 7.44 25.94 2.20
CA THR A 136 7.23 25.05 3.35
C THR A 136 8.48 24.21 3.57
N PRO A 137 8.98 24.04 4.82
CA PRO A 137 10.16 23.23 5.10
C PRO A 137 10.00 21.79 4.60
N ILE A 138 11.01 21.26 3.91
CA ILE A 138 10.97 19.90 3.35
C ILE A 138 10.75 18.82 4.41
N VAL A 139 11.28 19.00 5.63
CA VAL A 139 11.08 18.09 6.75
C VAL A 139 9.59 17.93 7.07
N SER A 140 8.85 19.03 7.11
CA SER A 140 7.39 19.01 7.29
C SER A 140 6.72 18.20 6.18
N LEU A 141 6.99 18.51 4.92
CA LEU A 141 6.35 17.81 3.80
C LEU A 141 6.76 16.33 3.71
N THR A 142 7.99 15.99 4.10
CA THR A 142 8.44 14.59 4.18
C THR A 142 7.63 13.81 5.22
N VAL A 143 7.40 14.38 6.40
CA VAL A 143 6.53 13.76 7.43
C VAL A 143 5.10 13.64 6.91
N ALA A 144 4.56 14.68 6.25
CA ALA A 144 3.24 14.65 5.65
C ALA A 144 3.09 13.53 4.62
N LEU A 145 4.08 13.41 3.71
CA LEU A 145 4.09 12.36 2.69
C LEU A 145 4.20 10.98 3.32
N SER A 146 5.10 10.78 4.27
CA SER A 146 5.30 9.49 4.95
C SER A 146 4.04 9.03 5.66
N THR A 147 3.40 9.89 6.46
CA THR A 147 2.16 9.53 7.17
C THR A 147 1.01 9.28 6.19
N GLY A 148 0.92 10.06 5.11
CA GLY A 148 -0.05 9.87 4.05
C GLY A 148 0.11 8.52 3.36
N LEU A 149 1.32 8.09 3.06
CA LEU A 149 1.61 6.83 2.40
C LEU A 149 1.43 5.62 3.34
N PHE A 150 1.88 5.73 4.59
CA PHE A 150 1.94 4.59 5.52
C PHE A 150 0.57 4.20 6.06
N ALA A 151 -0.28 5.17 6.40
CA ALA A 151 -1.57 4.89 7.03
C ALA A 151 -2.48 4.02 6.14
N PRO A 152 -2.75 4.35 4.86
CA PRO A 152 -3.55 3.49 4.01
C PRO A 152 -2.83 2.17 3.67
N HIS A 153 -1.51 2.18 3.54
CA HIS A 153 -0.74 0.97 3.24
C HIS A 153 -0.92 -0.14 4.30
N VAL A 154 -1.06 0.22 5.57
CA VAL A 154 -1.25 -0.76 6.66
C VAL A 154 -2.72 -1.05 6.98
N LEU A 155 -3.66 -0.28 6.44
CA LEU A 155 -5.08 -0.38 6.81
C LEU A 155 -6.01 -0.73 5.66
N ILE A 156 -5.62 -0.45 4.40
CA ILE A 156 -6.52 -0.55 3.24
C ILE A 156 -6.05 -1.65 2.29
N PRO A 157 -6.88 -2.65 1.96
CA PRO A 157 -6.62 -3.54 0.83
C PRO A 157 -6.49 -2.75 -0.50
N PRO A 158 -5.73 -3.22 -1.50
CA PRO A 158 -5.20 -4.59 -1.66
C PRO A 158 -3.79 -4.82 -1.13
N THR A 159 -3.29 -3.99 -0.23
CA THR A 159 -1.95 -4.19 0.34
C THR A 159 -1.87 -5.51 1.15
N PRO A 160 -0.69 -6.20 1.16
CA PRO A 160 -0.57 -7.53 1.74
C PRO A 160 -0.91 -7.62 3.24
N GLY A 161 -0.57 -6.57 4.02
CA GLY A 161 -0.81 -6.54 5.46
C GLY A 161 -2.29 -6.65 5.83
N PRO A 162 -3.16 -5.74 5.37
CA PRO A 162 -4.59 -5.81 5.58
C PRO A 162 -5.24 -7.09 5.05
N LEU A 163 -4.79 -7.60 3.89
CA LEU A 163 -5.30 -8.85 3.33
C LEU A 163 -4.96 -10.05 4.22
N ALA A 164 -3.72 -10.14 4.72
CA ALA A 164 -3.32 -11.19 5.64
C ALA A 164 -4.08 -11.10 6.98
N ALA A 165 -4.31 -9.89 7.50
CA ALA A 165 -5.13 -9.69 8.68
C ALA A 165 -6.58 -10.13 8.45
N ALA A 166 -7.19 -9.77 7.31
CA ALA A 166 -8.54 -10.19 6.94
C ALA A 166 -8.66 -11.72 6.86
N ALA A 167 -7.70 -12.38 6.20
CA ALA A 167 -7.67 -13.84 6.07
C ALA A 167 -7.53 -14.55 7.43
N ASN A 168 -6.67 -14.05 8.32
CA ASN A 168 -6.48 -14.62 9.65
C ASN A 168 -7.67 -14.40 10.60
N LEU A 169 -8.43 -13.31 10.38
CA LEU A 169 -9.65 -13.01 11.13
C LEU A 169 -10.90 -13.60 10.49
N GLU A 170 -10.75 -14.35 9.40
CA GLU A 170 -11.85 -14.96 8.64
C GLU A 170 -12.95 -13.94 8.26
N LEU A 171 -12.52 -12.73 7.84
CA LEU A 171 -13.45 -11.66 7.46
C LEU A 171 -14.10 -12.01 6.10
N GLU A 172 -15.40 -12.20 6.10
CA GLU A 172 -16.17 -12.54 4.90
C GLU A 172 -16.29 -11.36 3.92
N ILE A 173 -16.34 -10.11 4.42
CA ILE A 173 -16.63 -8.91 3.63
C ILE A 173 -15.43 -7.98 3.59
N LEU A 174 -14.54 -8.18 2.61
CA LEU A 174 -13.34 -7.36 2.41
C LEU A 174 -13.67 -5.88 2.14
N PHE A 175 -14.82 -5.60 1.53
CA PHE A 175 -15.26 -4.21 1.27
C PHE A 175 -15.45 -3.40 2.55
N LEU A 176 -15.96 -4.01 3.63
CA LEU A 176 -16.07 -3.34 4.93
C LEU A 176 -14.68 -2.96 5.49
N LEU A 177 -13.68 -3.83 5.28
CA LEU A 177 -12.31 -3.51 5.68
C LEU A 177 -11.76 -2.31 4.88
N ILE A 178 -12.08 -2.18 3.60
CA ILE A 178 -11.71 -1.01 2.79
C ILE A 178 -12.36 0.26 3.37
N ILE A 179 -13.63 0.23 3.72
CA ILE A 179 -14.34 1.40 4.27
C ILE A 179 -13.78 1.78 5.63
N PHE A 180 -13.76 0.84 6.59
CA PHE A 180 -13.30 1.12 7.94
C PHE A 180 -11.80 1.47 7.98
N GLY A 181 -10.98 0.71 7.24
CA GLY A 181 -9.55 1.01 7.07
C GLY A 181 -9.33 2.37 6.40
N GLY A 182 -10.17 2.72 5.43
CA GLY A 182 -10.16 4.03 4.78
C GLY A 182 -10.48 5.16 5.75
N VAL A 183 -11.55 5.05 6.52
CA VAL A 183 -11.95 6.09 7.50
C VAL A 183 -10.88 6.24 8.59
N ILE A 184 -10.42 5.13 9.18
CA ILE A 184 -9.38 5.15 10.22
C ILE A 184 -8.07 5.69 9.64
N GLY A 185 -7.68 5.23 8.44
CA GLY A 185 -6.52 5.72 7.72
C GLY A 185 -6.58 7.23 7.46
N LEU A 186 -7.74 7.75 7.07
CA LEU A 186 -7.94 9.18 6.87
C LEU A 186 -7.77 9.97 8.18
N ILE A 187 -8.29 9.46 9.29
CA ILE A 187 -8.09 10.07 10.62
C ILE A 187 -6.60 10.14 10.97
N LEU A 188 -5.86 9.03 10.77
CA LEU A 188 -4.41 8.99 11.03
C LEU A 188 -3.65 9.97 10.13
N VAL A 189 -4.03 10.06 8.86
CA VAL A 189 -3.45 11.00 7.90
C VAL A 189 -3.71 12.45 8.31
N LEU A 190 -4.91 12.76 8.81
CA LEU A 190 -5.23 14.10 9.33
C LEU A 190 -4.38 14.44 10.55
N VAL A 191 -4.21 13.52 11.50
CA VAL A 191 -3.31 13.70 12.65
C VAL A 191 -1.88 13.95 12.19
N GLY A 192 -1.39 13.16 11.23
CA GLY A 192 -0.08 13.34 10.63
C GLY A 192 0.08 14.69 9.90
N ALA A 193 -0.96 15.13 9.19
CA ALA A 193 -0.98 16.43 8.52
C ALA A 193 -0.93 17.60 9.52
N ILE A 194 -1.68 17.51 10.62
CA ILE A 194 -1.66 18.52 11.71
C ILE A 194 -0.26 18.58 12.34
N PHE A 195 0.33 17.42 12.66
CA PHE A 195 1.69 17.36 13.19
C PHE A 195 2.71 17.94 12.20
N SER A 196 2.59 17.58 10.93
CA SER A 196 3.42 18.13 9.86
C SER A 196 3.26 19.64 9.73
N TYR A 197 2.05 20.17 9.83
CA TYR A 197 1.78 21.60 9.84
C TYR A 197 2.43 22.30 11.04
N TYR A 198 2.40 21.69 12.22
CA TYR A 198 3.15 22.18 13.39
C TYR A 198 4.65 22.24 13.09
N LEU A 199 5.23 21.21 12.49
CA LEU A 199 6.63 21.20 12.08
C LEU A 199 6.94 22.30 11.05
N SER A 200 6.01 22.63 10.17
CA SER A 200 6.22 23.69 9.18
C SER A 200 6.41 25.08 9.81
N LYS A 201 5.89 25.29 11.00
CA LYS A 201 6.08 26.52 11.78
C LYS A 201 7.35 26.50 12.64
N LYS A 202 7.82 25.28 13.00
CA LYS A 202 9.00 25.10 13.87
C LYS A 202 10.32 25.17 13.10
N TYR A 203 10.35 24.66 11.86
CA TYR A 203 11.55 24.60 11.03
C TYR A 203 11.55 25.70 9.99
N THR A 204 12.76 26.19 9.66
CA THR A 204 12.92 27.21 8.61
C THR A 204 12.99 26.57 7.23
N TYR A 205 12.35 27.21 6.27
CA TYR A 205 12.47 26.82 4.86
C TYR A 205 13.93 27.03 4.38
N ARG A 206 14.46 26.05 3.67
CA ARG A 206 15.71 26.14 2.92
C ARG A 206 15.45 25.77 1.48
N THR A 207 16.03 26.51 0.54
CA THR A 207 15.87 26.22 -0.89
C THR A 207 16.44 24.83 -1.22
N ASN A 208 15.63 23.99 -1.80
CA ASN A 208 16.04 22.67 -2.25
C ASN A 208 16.50 22.74 -3.71
N LYS A 209 17.72 22.23 -3.99
CA LYS A 209 18.13 22.03 -5.39
C LYS A 209 17.26 20.92 -5.97
N VAL A 210 16.39 21.26 -6.90
CA VAL A 210 15.55 20.31 -7.64
C VAL A 210 16.06 20.28 -9.05
N ASN A 211 16.67 19.18 -9.45
CA ASN A 211 16.87 18.91 -10.87
C ASN A 211 15.49 18.48 -11.40
N PHE A 212 14.77 19.41 -11.99
CA PHE A 212 13.59 19.08 -12.77
C PHE A 212 14.05 18.39 -14.05
N GLU A 213 14.13 17.08 -14.05
CA GLU A 213 13.87 16.38 -15.29
C GLU A 213 12.37 16.49 -15.55
N ASN A 214 11.98 17.60 -16.14
CA ASN A 214 10.63 17.83 -16.66
C ASN A 214 10.39 16.92 -17.87
N ASN A 215 10.35 15.62 -17.66
CA ASN A 215 9.80 14.67 -18.62
C ASN A 215 8.26 14.67 -18.50
N LEU A 216 7.65 15.88 -18.51
CA LEU A 216 6.18 16.05 -18.52
C LEU A 216 5.54 15.59 -19.83
N GLU A 217 6.34 15.36 -20.88
CA GLU A 217 5.85 15.11 -22.24
C GLU A 217 5.17 13.74 -22.42
N ASN A 218 5.30 12.80 -21.46
CA ASN A 218 4.73 11.44 -21.58
C ASN A 218 3.93 10.97 -20.36
N ASN A 219 3.35 11.89 -19.59
CA ASN A 219 2.49 11.47 -18.48
C ASN A 219 1.12 11.00 -19.01
N PRO A 220 0.58 9.87 -18.51
CA PRO A 220 -0.75 9.41 -18.89
C PRO A 220 -1.82 10.40 -18.43
N PRO A 221 -2.99 10.47 -19.11
CA PRO A 221 -4.13 11.25 -18.65
C PRO A 221 -4.60 10.79 -17.26
N PHE A 222 -5.24 11.69 -16.51
CA PHE A 222 -5.72 11.40 -15.15
C PHE A 222 -6.71 10.24 -15.09
N LEU A 223 -7.70 10.25 -16.01
CA LEU A 223 -8.76 9.25 -15.99
C LEU A 223 -8.22 7.81 -16.17
N PRO A 224 -7.41 7.48 -17.18
CA PRO A 224 -6.78 6.17 -17.26
C PRO A 224 -5.91 5.80 -16.06
N SER A 225 -5.31 6.78 -15.39
CA SER A 225 -4.46 6.53 -14.22
C SER A 225 -5.28 6.14 -12.98
N ILE A 226 -6.49 6.67 -12.82
CA ILE A 226 -7.31 6.41 -11.63
C ILE A 226 -8.27 5.23 -11.81
N ILE A 227 -8.64 4.88 -13.02
CA ILE A 227 -9.55 3.78 -13.33
C ILE A 227 -9.12 2.44 -12.71
N PRO A 228 -7.84 2.01 -12.77
CA PRO A 228 -7.40 0.76 -12.17
C PRO A 228 -7.60 0.66 -10.65
N ILE A 229 -7.70 1.82 -9.98
CA ILE A 229 -7.95 1.91 -8.53
C ILE A 229 -9.45 1.85 -8.26
N ILE A 230 -10.24 2.57 -9.06
CA ILE A 230 -11.69 2.74 -8.82
C ILE A 230 -12.48 1.49 -9.21
N ILE A 231 -12.14 0.81 -10.31
CA ILE A 231 -12.88 -0.36 -10.79
C ILE A 231 -13.01 -1.44 -9.71
N PRO A 232 -11.94 -1.91 -9.04
CA PRO A 232 -12.07 -2.92 -8.01
C PRO A 232 -12.99 -2.50 -6.86
N ILE A 233 -12.88 -1.24 -6.43
CA ILE A 233 -13.70 -0.70 -5.33
C ILE A 233 -15.18 -0.70 -5.71
N ILE A 234 -15.52 -0.24 -6.92
CA ILE A 234 -16.90 -0.23 -7.42
C ILE A 234 -17.44 -1.66 -7.52
N PHE A 235 -16.69 -2.59 -8.09
CA PHE A 235 -17.15 -3.97 -8.27
C PHE A 235 -17.40 -4.65 -6.94
N MET A 236 -16.49 -4.53 -5.97
CA MET A 236 -16.69 -5.07 -4.63
C MET A 236 -17.89 -4.43 -3.91
N SER A 237 -18.16 -3.13 -4.15
CA SER A 237 -19.31 -2.45 -3.55
C SER A 237 -20.66 -3.00 -4.02
N PHE A 238 -20.77 -3.42 -5.29
CA PHE A 238 -22.01 -4.01 -5.81
C PHE A 238 -22.41 -5.29 -5.08
N GLY A 239 -21.44 -6.16 -4.75
CA GLY A 239 -21.73 -7.38 -3.99
C GLY A 239 -22.19 -7.10 -2.56
N THR A 240 -21.63 -6.04 -1.94
CA THR A 240 -21.98 -5.69 -0.56
C THR A 240 -23.35 -5.00 -0.44
N ILE A 241 -23.69 -4.13 -1.40
CA ILE A 241 -24.97 -3.37 -1.38
C ILE A 241 -26.15 -4.23 -1.80
N GLY A 242 -25.95 -5.13 -2.77
CA GLY A 242 -27.02 -5.93 -3.36
C GLY A 242 -27.47 -7.13 -2.51
N GLY A 243 -26.68 -7.58 -1.55
CA GLY A 243 -27.00 -8.74 -0.68
C GLY A 243 -27.37 -9.99 -1.48
N ASP A 244 -28.20 -10.84 -0.88
CA ASP A 244 -28.61 -12.13 -1.46
C ASP A 244 -29.50 -12.03 -2.70
N MET A 245 -29.98 -10.83 -3.04
CA MET A 245 -30.83 -10.60 -4.22
C MET A 245 -30.06 -10.29 -5.50
N THR A 246 -28.71 -10.29 -5.46
CA THR A 246 -27.89 -10.02 -6.65
C THR A 246 -27.83 -11.20 -7.59
N SER A 247 -27.81 -10.92 -8.91
CA SER A 247 -27.61 -11.95 -9.92
C SER A 247 -26.24 -12.64 -9.74
N GLU A 248 -26.12 -13.91 -10.13
CA GLU A 248 -24.87 -14.67 -10.09
C GLU A 248 -23.69 -13.94 -10.74
N LEU A 249 -23.96 -13.18 -11.80
CA LEU A 249 -22.95 -12.37 -12.49
C LEU A 249 -22.41 -11.24 -11.60
N ILE A 250 -23.28 -10.56 -10.85
CA ILE A 250 -22.85 -9.51 -9.91
C ILE A 250 -22.05 -10.12 -8.77
N GLN A 251 -22.48 -11.25 -8.21
CA GLN A 251 -21.72 -11.97 -7.18
C GLN A 251 -20.34 -12.39 -7.70
N PHE A 252 -20.24 -12.86 -8.94
CA PHE A 252 -18.95 -13.21 -9.55
C PHE A 252 -18.02 -12.00 -9.72
N ILE A 253 -18.48 -10.90 -10.32
CA ILE A 253 -17.62 -9.73 -10.55
C ILE A 253 -17.26 -8.97 -9.28
N SER A 254 -18.05 -9.12 -8.22
CA SER A 254 -17.78 -8.50 -6.91
C SER A 254 -16.81 -9.30 -6.04
N GLN A 255 -16.45 -10.54 -6.43
CA GLN A 255 -15.39 -11.26 -5.76
C GLN A 255 -14.08 -10.45 -5.80
N PRO A 256 -13.36 -10.29 -4.67
CA PRO A 256 -12.19 -9.43 -4.60
C PRO A 256 -11.10 -9.76 -5.64
N SER A 257 -10.87 -11.05 -5.91
CA SER A 257 -9.92 -11.50 -6.93
C SER A 257 -10.35 -11.08 -8.35
N ILE A 258 -11.62 -11.24 -8.68
CA ILE A 258 -12.18 -10.88 -9.99
C ILE A 258 -12.21 -9.35 -10.16
N ALA A 259 -12.63 -8.63 -9.14
CA ALA A 259 -12.63 -7.17 -9.15
C ALA A 259 -11.22 -6.59 -9.40
N LEU A 260 -10.20 -7.13 -8.70
CA LEU A 260 -8.79 -6.74 -8.90
C LEU A 260 -8.26 -7.18 -10.28
N LEU A 261 -8.70 -8.32 -10.81
CA LEU A 261 -8.37 -8.73 -12.17
C LEU A 261 -8.83 -7.69 -13.20
N PHE A 262 -10.05 -7.18 -13.08
CA PHE A 262 -10.53 -6.11 -13.95
C PHE A 262 -9.76 -4.80 -13.78
N GLY A 263 -9.40 -4.46 -12.55
CA GLY A 263 -8.49 -3.34 -12.26
C GLY A 263 -7.14 -3.52 -12.96
N MET A 264 -6.54 -4.71 -12.88
CA MET A 264 -5.29 -5.04 -13.54
C MET A 264 -5.41 -4.94 -15.07
N ILE A 265 -6.46 -5.52 -15.67
CA ILE A 265 -6.69 -5.42 -17.12
C ILE A 265 -6.80 -3.96 -17.56
N SER A 266 -7.53 -3.15 -16.80
CA SER A 266 -7.68 -1.71 -17.12
C SER A 266 -6.33 -0.97 -17.04
N SER A 267 -5.42 -1.39 -16.16
CA SER A 267 -4.09 -0.81 -16.04
C SER A 267 -3.21 -1.03 -17.27
N PHE A 268 -3.45 -2.08 -18.06
CA PHE A 268 -2.66 -2.37 -19.27
C PHE A 268 -2.73 -1.24 -20.31
N TYR A 269 -3.77 -0.45 -20.32
CA TYR A 269 -3.82 0.76 -21.16
C TYR A 269 -2.63 1.71 -20.87
N LEU A 270 -2.12 1.72 -19.65
CA LEU A 270 -1.00 2.56 -19.23
C LEU A 270 0.36 2.05 -19.71
N LEU A 271 0.46 0.79 -20.18
CA LEU A 271 1.73 0.21 -20.67
C LEU A 271 2.35 1.03 -21.80
N LYS A 272 1.52 1.67 -22.64
CA LYS A 272 1.99 2.53 -23.73
C LYS A 272 2.77 3.77 -23.27
N TYR A 273 2.65 4.15 -21.99
CA TYR A 273 3.37 5.28 -21.39
C TYR A 273 4.69 4.84 -20.72
N ILE A 274 4.94 3.54 -20.62
CA ILE A 274 6.19 3.01 -20.05
C ILE A 274 7.29 3.11 -21.11
N LYS A 275 8.41 3.77 -20.76
CA LYS A 275 9.59 3.84 -21.62
C LYS A 275 10.23 2.44 -21.74
N ASN A 276 10.58 2.02 -22.96
CA ASN A 276 11.08 0.67 -23.29
C ASN A 276 12.29 0.16 -22.47
N ASN A 277 12.99 1.02 -21.71
CA ASN A 277 14.17 0.64 -20.93
C ASN A 277 13.91 0.43 -19.43
N SER A 278 12.65 0.44 -18.97
CA SER A 278 12.34 0.42 -17.54
C SER A 278 11.71 -0.88 -17.02
N PHE A 279 11.64 -1.92 -17.84
CA PHE A 279 11.12 -3.24 -17.41
C PHE A 279 12.21 -4.18 -16.85
N PHE A 280 13.50 -3.85 -17.01
CA PHE A 280 14.62 -4.66 -16.52
C PHE A 280 15.52 -3.83 -15.60
#